data_7d5e6d367d3bbd96691d51fbf43f3698
#
_entry.id   7d5e6d367d3bbd96691d51fbf43f3698
#
_cell.length_a   1.000
_cell.length_b   1.000
_cell.length_c   1.000
_cell.angle_alpha   90.00
_cell.angle_beta   90.00
_cell.angle_gamma   90.00
#
_symmetry.space_group_name_H-M   'P 1'
#
loop_
_entity.id
_entity.type
_entity.pdbx_description
1 polymer ?
#
loop_
_entity_poly.entity_id
_entity_poly.type
_entity_poly.pdbx_seq_one_letter_code
_entity_poly.pdbx_strand_id
1 'polypeptide(L)'
;MTKTGTFYQQAVETGTKIFATAPMIDWSDRAYRVFARQLTKNALLFTEMIVADAILRGNRDRLLGFDAVEQPVALQLGGNSPEKLAEAARIGEGFGYAEINLNVGCPSDRVQSGTFGACLMREPDLVADCVAAMKAVVAIPVTVKCRIGVDDQDPEVALRDLVSRVKAAGTDAVWVHARKAWLQGLSPKENRDIPPLDYDLVRRLKAENPNLFIGLNGGLHSLSQAVEEMDGLDGVMLGRAAYQDSCVLTGVDELFPHPLLGGQPSGMSSGPQALPVAYWEAVRDGMMAYAGEVIARGGRVAHVTRHMVGLFQGFPGARRYRQILSADATKPGAGPEVIAAAFAAVLAARGEVEAAE
;
A
#
# COMPACT_ATOMS: atom_id res chain seq x y z
N MET A 1 -14.34 27.27 -5.45
CA MET A 1 -13.27 27.03 -6.43
C MET A 1 -13.23 25.54 -6.69
N THR A 2 -13.65 25.11 -7.88
CA THR A 2 -13.49 23.72 -8.31
C THR A 2 -11.98 23.44 -8.42
N LYS A 3 -11.43 22.56 -7.58
CA LYS A 3 -10.04 22.14 -7.69
C LYS A 3 -9.89 21.42 -9.03
N THR A 4 -9.24 22.07 -9.99
CA THR A 4 -8.83 21.46 -11.26
C THR A 4 -7.56 20.67 -11.02
N GLY A 5 -7.56 19.37 -11.36
CA GLY A 5 -6.40 18.49 -11.22
C GLY A 5 -6.62 17.33 -10.24
N THR A 6 -5.80 16.30 -10.37
CA THR A 6 -5.80 15.13 -9.47
C THR A 6 -5.21 15.48 -8.11
N PHE A 7 -5.46 14.65 -7.09
CA PHE A 7 -4.86 14.88 -5.76
C PHE A 7 -3.33 14.81 -5.78
N TYR A 8 -2.72 14.09 -6.73
CA TYR A 8 -1.27 14.09 -6.94
C TYR A 8 -0.74 15.41 -7.46
N GLN A 9 -1.45 16.02 -8.44
CA GLN A 9 -1.10 17.34 -8.94
C GLN A 9 -1.24 18.40 -7.84
N GLN A 10 -2.33 18.33 -7.07
CA GLN A 10 -2.53 19.22 -5.93
C GLN A 10 -1.43 19.04 -4.87
N ALA A 11 -1.00 17.78 -4.60
CA ALA A 11 0.08 17.49 -3.65
C ALA A 11 1.41 18.15 -4.09
N VAL A 12 1.76 18.04 -5.38
CA VAL A 12 2.95 18.70 -5.94
C VAL A 12 2.85 20.23 -5.84
N GLU A 13 1.71 20.81 -6.23
CA GLU A 13 1.47 22.27 -6.20
C GLU A 13 1.56 22.84 -4.78
N THR A 14 1.05 22.13 -3.79
CA THR A 14 1.01 22.58 -2.40
C THR A 14 2.22 22.14 -1.56
N GLY A 15 3.08 21.28 -2.10
CA GLY A 15 4.16 20.64 -1.34
C GLY A 15 3.68 19.59 -0.32
N THR A 16 2.40 19.20 -0.41
CA THR A 16 1.80 18.19 0.47
C THR A 16 2.40 16.81 0.21
N LYS A 17 2.72 16.09 1.28
CA LYS A 17 3.31 14.75 1.18
C LYS A 17 2.23 13.67 1.32
N ILE A 18 2.36 12.57 0.57
CA ILE A 18 1.42 11.45 0.62
C ILE A 18 2.11 10.22 1.21
N PHE A 19 1.45 9.61 2.19
CA PHE A 19 1.83 8.29 2.70
C PHE A 19 0.96 7.20 2.04
N ALA A 20 1.59 6.10 1.62
CA ALA A 20 0.88 4.96 1.06
C ALA A 20 1.34 3.63 1.67
N THR A 21 0.46 2.62 1.67
CA THR A 21 0.85 1.23 1.90
C THR A 21 1.06 0.52 0.57
N ALA A 22 2.13 -0.26 0.45
CA ALA A 22 2.47 -0.91 -0.82
C ALA A 22 1.48 -2.04 -1.19
N PRO A 23 1.25 -2.28 -2.48
CA PRO A 23 0.58 -3.48 -2.96
C PRO A 23 1.41 -4.74 -2.64
N MET A 24 0.83 -5.69 -1.94
CA MET A 24 1.51 -6.91 -1.49
C MET A 24 0.59 -8.12 -1.64
N ILE A 25 0.97 -9.07 -2.49
CA ILE A 25 0.23 -10.33 -2.70
C ILE A 25 0.06 -11.07 -1.36
N ASP A 26 -1.11 -11.60 -1.11
CA ASP A 26 -1.56 -12.28 0.11
C ASP A 26 -1.60 -11.40 1.37
N TRP A 27 -1.16 -10.14 1.29
CA TRP A 27 -1.06 -9.25 2.46
C TRP A 27 -1.96 -8.02 2.37
N SER A 28 -2.04 -7.35 1.23
CA SER A 28 -2.87 -6.13 1.09
C SER A 28 -4.28 -6.43 0.55
N ASP A 29 -4.86 -7.55 0.99
CA ASP A 29 -6.24 -7.91 0.71
C ASP A 29 -7.23 -7.00 1.47
N ARG A 30 -8.52 -7.22 1.23
CA ARG A 30 -9.60 -6.44 1.86
C ARG A 30 -9.50 -6.42 3.39
N ALA A 31 -9.22 -7.57 4.03
CA ALA A 31 -9.19 -7.65 5.48
C ALA A 31 -8.02 -6.83 6.08
N TYR A 32 -6.86 -6.85 5.43
CA TYR A 32 -5.75 -5.97 5.82
C TYR A 32 -6.11 -4.50 5.65
N ARG A 33 -6.74 -4.10 4.53
CA ARG A 33 -7.06 -2.69 4.31
C ARG A 33 -8.09 -2.16 5.31
N VAL A 34 -9.10 -2.96 5.65
CA VAL A 34 -10.02 -2.62 6.75
C VAL A 34 -9.28 -2.47 8.07
N PHE A 35 -8.35 -3.38 8.38
CA PHE A 35 -7.52 -3.30 9.58
C PHE A 35 -6.61 -2.05 9.56
N ALA A 36 -5.89 -1.80 8.49
CA ALA A 36 -5.03 -0.62 8.35
C ALA A 36 -5.84 0.68 8.53
N ARG A 37 -7.08 0.71 8.06
CA ARG A 37 -7.98 1.87 8.20
C ARG A 37 -8.46 2.10 9.64
N GLN A 38 -8.40 1.10 10.52
CA GLN A 38 -8.60 1.34 11.95
C GLN A 38 -7.43 2.11 12.58
N LEU A 39 -6.23 2.04 11.97
CA LEU A 39 -5.01 2.64 12.51
C LEU A 39 -4.68 4.00 11.88
N THR A 40 -5.11 4.25 10.65
CA THR A 40 -4.88 5.51 9.93
C THR A 40 -6.04 5.83 8.99
N LYS A 41 -6.44 7.09 8.94
CA LYS A 41 -7.43 7.61 7.99
C LYS A 41 -6.77 8.17 6.73
N ASN A 42 -5.50 8.60 6.83
CA ASN A 42 -4.82 9.39 5.83
C ASN A 42 -3.96 8.57 4.87
N ALA A 43 -3.59 7.32 5.21
CA ALA A 43 -2.82 6.49 4.30
C ALA A 43 -3.60 6.16 3.01
N LEU A 44 -2.98 6.32 1.85
CA LEU A 44 -3.47 5.75 0.61
C LEU A 44 -3.19 4.24 0.62
N LEU A 45 -4.26 3.44 0.66
CA LEU A 45 -4.14 1.98 0.70
C LEU A 45 -4.16 1.42 -0.72
N PHE A 46 -3.29 0.43 -0.97
CA PHE A 46 -3.26 -0.26 -2.26
C PHE A 46 -3.89 -1.66 -2.16
N THR A 47 -4.57 -2.08 -3.22
CA THR A 47 -4.96 -3.48 -3.36
C THR A 47 -3.72 -4.35 -3.59
N GLU A 48 -3.88 -5.66 -3.55
CA GLU A 48 -2.98 -6.58 -4.23
C GLU A 48 -2.97 -6.26 -5.74
N MET A 49 -1.94 -6.74 -6.46
CA MET A 49 -1.96 -6.66 -7.92
C MET A 49 -3.04 -7.61 -8.49
N ILE A 50 -3.99 -7.04 -9.21
CA ILE A 50 -5.05 -7.78 -9.89
C ILE A 50 -4.79 -7.74 -11.40
N VAL A 51 -4.72 -8.94 -12.02
CA VAL A 51 -4.47 -9.04 -13.46
C VAL A 51 -5.69 -8.59 -14.25
N ALA A 52 -5.50 -7.74 -15.27
CA ALA A 52 -6.59 -7.20 -16.08
C ALA A 52 -7.48 -8.32 -16.67
N ASP A 53 -6.90 -9.38 -17.23
CA ASP A 53 -7.66 -10.53 -17.74
C ASP A 53 -8.56 -11.19 -16.69
N ALA A 54 -8.15 -11.21 -15.41
CA ALA A 54 -8.98 -11.74 -14.33
C ALA A 54 -10.21 -10.85 -14.07
N ILE A 55 -10.08 -9.53 -14.17
CA ILE A 55 -11.19 -8.58 -14.04
C ILE A 55 -12.19 -8.74 -15.19
N LEU A 56 -11.66 -8.92 -16.41
CA LEU A 56 -12.51 -9.01 -17.60
C LEU A 56 -13.32 -10.31 -17.65
N ARG A 57 -12.78 -11.41 -17.13
CA ARG A 57 -13.37 -12.75 -17.27
C ARG A 57 -13.89 -13.34 -15.96
N GLY A 58 -13.45 -12.80 -14.81
CA GLY A 58 -13.76 -13.34 -13.49
C GLY A 58 -14.96 -12.69 -12.81
N ASN A 59 -15.18 -13.10 -11.57
CA ASN A 59 -16.18 -12.48 -10.70
C ASN A 59 -15.62 -11.14 -10.17
N ARG A 60 -16.14 -10.05 -10.70
CA ARG A 60 -15.69 -8.67 -10.41
C ARG A 60 -15.94 -8.28 -8.96
N ASP A 61 -17.08 -8.64 -8.38
CA ASP A 61 -17.40 -8.32 -6.98
C ASP A 61 -16.42 -8.98 -6.02
N ARG A 62 -15.99 -10.21 -6.32
CA ARG A 62 -14.97 -10.90 -5.54
C ARG A 62 -13.58 -10.27 -5.70
N LEU A 63 -13.23 -9.84 -6.91
CA LEU A 63 -11.89 -9.33 -7.23
C LEU A 63 -11.72 -7.87 -6.82
N LEU A 64 -12.75 -7.05 -7.04
CA LEU A 64 -12.70 -5.59 -6.93
C LEU A 64 -13.54 -5.04 -5.77
N GLY A 65 -14.43 -5.87 -5.18
CA GLY A 65 -15.27 -5.41 -4.07
C GLY A 65 -14.42 -5.00 -2.87
N PHE A 66 -14.72 -3.85 -2.29
CA PHE A 66 -14.11 -3.34 -1.08
C PHE A 66 -15.16 -2.61 -0.22
N ASP A 67 -14.82 -2.36 1.04
CA ASP A 67 -15.70 -1.66 1.96
C ASP A 67 -15.45 -0.14 1.87
N ALA A 68 -16.50 0.68 1.99
CA ALA A 68 -16.36 2.13 1.96
C ALA A 68 -15.38 2.66 3.03
N VAL A 69 -15.25 1.96 4.15
CA VAL A 69 -14.30 2.31 5.21
C VAL A 69 -12.84 2.23 4.75
N GLU A 70 -12.52 1.44 3.72
CA GLU A 70 -11.14 1.28 3.23
C GLU A 70 -10.60 2.52 2.49
N GLN A 71 -11.47 3.44 2.04
CA GLN A 71 -11.08 4.64 1.27
C GLN A 71 -10.09 5.55 2.02
N PRO A 72 -9.13 6.18 1.28
CA PRO A 72 -8.88 6.07 -0.15
C PRO A 72 -8.10 4.79 -0.53
N VAL A 73 -8.54 4.12 -1.60
CA VAL A 73 -7.93 2.87 -2.10
C VAL A 73 -7.51 3.00 -3.55
N ALA A 74 -6.26 2.63 -3.84
CA ALA A 74 -5.71 2.50 -5.19
C ALA A 74 -5.85 1.05 -5.68
N LEU A 75 -6.38 0.86 -6.88
CA LEU A 75 -6.42 -0.43 -7.56
C LEU A 75 -5.12 -0.65 -8.33
N GLN A 76 -4.32 -1.65 -7.94
CA GLN A 76 -3.15 -2.00 -8.75
C GLN A 76 -3.49 -3.07 -9.79
N LEU A 77 -3.23 -2.74 -11.05
CA LEU A 77 -3.41 -3.62 -12.21
C LEU A 77 -2.09 -4.25 -12.67
N GLY A 78 -2.17 -5.50 -13.08
CA GLY A 78 -1.13 -6.21 -13.82
C GLY A 78 -1.60 -6.56 -15.22
N GLY A 79 -0.74 -6.36 -16.22
CA GLY A 79 -1.03 -6.65 -17.61
C GLY A 79 -0.07 -5.90 -18.54
N ASN A 80 -0.17 -6.20 -19.85
CA ASN A 80 0.66 -5.64 -20.91
C ASN A 80 -0.14 -5.32 -22.20
N SER A 81 -1.49 -5.42 -22.17
CA SER A 81 -2.35 -5.00 -23.28
C SER A 81 -3.00 -3.66 -22.93
N PRO A 82 -2.74 -2.59 -23.69
CA PRO A 82 -3.37 -1.29 -23.50
C PRO A 82 -4.90 -1.36 -23.44
N GLU A 83 -5.52 -2.12 -24.33
CA GLU A 83 -6.98 -2.24 -24.44
C GLU A 83 -7.59 -2.93 -23.21
N LYS A 84 -6.96 -4.03 -22.76
CA LYS A 84 -7.44 -4.77 -21.58
C LYS A 84 -7.25 -3.97 -20.29
N LEU A 85 -6.14 -3.25 -20.17
CA LEU A 85 -5.86 -2.38 -19.04
C LEU A 85 -6.82 -1.18 -19.01
N ALA A 86 -7.13 -0.58 -20.15
CA ALA A 86 -8.13 0.48 -20.25
C ALA A 86 -9.51 -0.01 -19.80
N GLU A 87 -9.96 -1.16 -20.27
CA GLU A 87 -11.27 -1.70 -19.84
C GLU A 87 -11.26 -2.08 -18.36
N ALA A 88 -10.18 -2.68 -17.83
CA ALA A 88 -10.04 -2.98 -16.41
C ALA A 88 -10.02 -1.70 -15.55
N ALA A 89 -9.37 -0.64 -16.02
CA ALA A 89 -9.33 0.67 -15.36
C ALA A 89 -10.74 1.29 -15.29
N ARG A 90 -11.49 1.28 -16.39
CA ARG A 90 -12.88 1.78 -16.44
C ARG A 90 -13.79 1.01 -15.48
N ILE A 91 -13.62 -0.31 -15.38
CA ILE A 91 -14.36 -1.13 -14.41
C ILE A 91 -13.96 -0.74 -12.99
N GLY A 92 -12.66 -0.57 -12.72
CA GLY A 92 -12.15 -0.17 -11.41
C GLY A 92 -12.69 1.20 -10.96
N GLU A 93 -12.69 2.19 -11.84
CA GLU A 93 -13.31 3.49 -11.56
C GLU A 93 -14.80 3.34 -11.21
N GLY A 94 -15.53 2.48 -11.95
CA GLY A 94 -16.94 2.18 -11.67
C GLY A 94 -17.19 1.50 -10.30
N PHE A 95 -16.19 0.83 -9.74
CA PHE A 95 -16.23 0.31 -8.36
C PHE A 95 -15.93 1.38 -7.30
N GLY A 96 -15.46 2.57 -7.71
CA GLY A 96 -15.20 3.69 -6.81
C GLY A 96 -13.76 3.76 -6.28
N TYR A 97 -12.79 3.10 -6.92
CA TYR A 97 -11.38 3.27 -6.56
C TYR A 97 -10.91 4.71 -6.74
N ALA A 98 -10.05 5.17 -5.83
CA ALA A 98 -9.52 6.53 -5.86
C ALA A 98 -8.41 6.72 -6.89
N GLU A 99 -7.81 5.62 -7.37
CA GLU A 99 -6.67 5.60 -8.27
C GLU A 99 -6.59 4.27 -9.02
N ILE A 100 -6.08 4.29 -10.25
CA ILE A 100 -5.62 3.12 -10.99
C ILE A 100 -4.10 3.14 -11.05
N ASN A 101 -3.45 2.08 -10.60
CA ASN A 101 -1.98 1.96 -10.61
C ASN A 101 -1.53 0.80 -11.51
N LEU A 102 -0.56 1.02 -12.37
CA LEU A 102 0.06 -0.03 -13.19
C LEU A 102 1.29 -0.62 -12.49
N ASN A 103 1.34 -1.93 -12.37
CA ASN A 103 2.51 -2.63 -11.84
C ASN A 103 3.60 -2.81 -12.92
N VAL A 104 4.74 -2.16 -12.69
CA VAL A 104 5.96 -2.25 -13.54
C VAL A 104 7.16 -2.67 -12.69
N GLY A 105 6.94 -3.39 -11.58
CA GLY A 105 8.02 -3.67 -10.63
C GLY A 105 8.03 -5.06 -9.99
N CYS A 106 7.00 -5.90 -10.20
CA CYS A 106 6.93 -7.23 -9.60
C CYS A 106 7.82 -8.23 -10.37
N PRO A 107 8.80 -8.90 -9.71
CA PRO A 107 9.70 -9.84 -10.38
C PRO A 107 9.26 -11.30 -10.26
N SER A 108 8.03 -11.61 -9.85
CA SER A 108 7.61 -13.01 -9.62
C SER A 108 7.45 -13.80 -10.92
N ASP A 109 7.70 -15.11 -10.88
CA ASP A 109 7.63 -16.01 -12.03
C ASP A 109 6.26 -15.99 -12.74
N ARG A 110 5.16 -15.88 -11.97
CA ARG A 110 3.80 -15.71 -12.52
C ARG A 110 3.67 -14.48 -13.38
N VAL A 111 4.35 -13.42 -12.99
CA VAL A 111 4.33 -12.13 -13.67
C VAL A 111 5.24 -12.18 -14.89
N GLN A 112 6.39 -12.83 -14.77
CA GLN A 112 7.34 -13.03 -15.87
C GLN A 112 6.74 -13.90 -16.98
N SER A 113 6.05 -14.98 -16.64
CA SER A 113 5.36 -15.84 -17.62
C SER A 113 4.25 -15.11 -18.37
N GLY A 114 3.63 -14.10 -17.75
CA GLY A 114 2.65 -13.21 -18.38
C GLY A 114 3.26 -12.00 -19.10
N THR A 115 4.58 -11.86 -19.11
CA THR A 115 5.34 -10.73 -19.71
C THR A 115 4.89 -9.35 -19.23
N PHE A 116 4.59 -9.21 -17.93
CA PHE A 116 4.24 -7.93 -17.30
C PHE A 116 5.01 -7.71 -15.98
N GLY A 117 4.70 -6.71 -15.18
CA GLY A 117 5.43 -6.36 -13.97
C GLY A 117 6.83 -5.85 -14.27
N ALA A 118 7.87 -6.38 -13.59
CA ALA A 118 9.24 -5.89 -13.76
C ALA A 118 9.79 -6.07 -15.18
N CYS A 119 9.32 -7.07 -15.95
CA CYS A 119 9.69 -7.26 -17.35
C CYS A 119 9.40 -6.02 -18.20
N LEU A 120 8.32 -5.30 -17.90
CA LEU A 120 7.93 -4.08 -18.61
C LEU A 120 8.94 -2.93 -18.48
N MET A 121 9.86 -2.98 -17.53
CA MET A 121 10.98 -2.01 -17.48
C MET A 121 11.83 -2.04 -18.76
N ARG A 122 11.78 -3.13 -19.54
CA ARG A 122 12.47 -3.27 -20.84
C ARG A 122 11.66 -2.76 -22.02
N GLU A 123 10.38 -2.46 -21.81
CA GLU A 123 9.42 -2.05 -22.84
C GLU A 123 8.72 -0.73 -22.46
N PRO A 124 9.48 0.36 -22.25
CA PRO A 124 8.92 1.61 -21.72
C PRO A 124 7.89 2.26 -22.67
N ASP A 125 7.97 2.03 -23.99
CA ASP A 125 6.94 2.46 -24.94
C ASP A 125 5.62 1.75 -24.68
N LEU A 126 5.63 0.44 -24.49
CA LEU A 126 4.42 -0.33 -24.16
C LEU A 126 3.81 0.12 -22.83
N VAL A 127 4.63 0.46 -21.85
CA VAL A 127 4.13 1.02 -20.57
C VAL A 127 3.43 2.35 -20.81
N ALA A 128 4.01 3.22 -21.65
CA ALA A 128 3.42 4.51 -22.00
C ALA A 128 2.08 4.33 -22.75
N ASP A 129 2.01 3.40 -23.69
CA ASP A 129 0.77 3.05 -24.40
C ASP A 129 -0.31 2.56 -23.43
N CYS A 130 0.05 1.70 -22.46
CA CYS A 130 -0.85 1.24 -21.42
C CYS A 130 -1.37 2.41 -20.55
N VAL A 131 -0.50 3.32 -20.14
CA VAL A 131 -0.87 4.51 -19.35
C VAL A 131 -1.81 5.40 -20.17
N ALA A 132 -1.46 5.71 -21.43
CA ALA A 132 -2.29 6.55 -22.30
C ALA A 132 -3.68 5.96 -22.51
N ALA A 133 -3.77 4.63 -22.75
CA ALA A 133 -5.04 3.95 -22.93
C ALA A 133 -5.92 3.99 -21.66
N MET A 134 -5.35 3.80 -20.48
CA MET A 134 -6.08 3.95 -19.21
C MET A 134 -6.52 5.40 -18.98
N LYS A 135 -5.63 6.38 -19.16
CA LYS A 135 -5.94 7.82 -19.02
C LYS A 135 -7.07 8.28 -19.91
N ALA A 136 -7.21 7.70 -21.10
CA ALA A 136 -8.26 8.05 -22.04
C ALA A 136 -9.68 7.66 -21.59
N VAL A 137 -9.82 6.75 -20.60
CA VAL A 137 -11.11 6.13 -20.24
C VAL A 137 -11.50 6.34 -18.77
N VAL A 138 -10.63 6.94 -17.94
CA VAL A 138 -10.94 7.24 -16.53
C VAL A 138 -10.62 8.70 -16.19
N ALA A 139 -11.37 9.26 -15.24
CA ALA A 139 -11.15 10.61 -14.71
C ALA A 139 -10.25 10.60 -13.45
N ILE A 140 -10.15 9.47 -12.76
CA ILE A 140 -9.30 9.30 -11.59
C ILE A 140 -7.81 9.20 -11.98
N PRO A 141 -6.86 9.44 -11.05
CA PRO A 141 -5.44 9.31 -11.32
C PRO A 141 -5.05 7.95 -11.91
N VAL A 142 -4.16 7.98 -12.90
CA VAL A 142 -3.44 6.79 -13.41
C VAL A 142 -1.96 6.93 -13.08
N THR A 143 -1.42 5.96 -12.35
CA THR A 143 -0.07 6.01 -11.79
C THR A 143 0.71 4.75 -12.15
N VAL A 144 2.04 4.82 -11.99
CA VAL A 144 2.94 3.69 -12.25
C VAL A 144 3.72 3.36 -10.99
N LYS A 145 3.82 2.08 -10.63
CA LYS A 145 4.74 1.60 -9.61
C LYS A 145 5.83 0.75 -10.24
N CYS A 146 7.07 1.24 -10.21
CA CYS A 146 8.20 0.62 -10.90
C CYS A 146 9.37 0.30 -9.95
N ARG A 147 10.45 -0.25 -10.53
CA ARG A 147 11.79 -0.38 -10.00
C ARG A 147 12.71 0.65 -10.66
N ILE A 148 14.00 0.66 -10.28
CA ILE A 148 15.01 1.51 -10.92
C ILE A 148 15.66 0.85 -12.16
N GLY A 149 15.26 -0.36 -12.51
CA GLY A 149 15.76 -1.16 -13.64
C GLY A 149 15.64 -2.65 -13.38
N VAL A 150 15.91 -3.47 -14.39
CA VAL A 150 15.95 -4.92 -14.29
C VAL A 150 17.26 -5.47 -14.83
N ASP A 151 17.72 -6.56 -14.22
CA ASP A 151 18.92 -7.33 -14.60
C ASP A 151 20.14 -6.43 -14.91
N ASP A 152 20.61 -6.44 -16.16
CA ASP A 152 21.78 -5.70 -16.64
C ASP A 152 21.52 -4.24 -17.01
N GLN A 153 20.26 -3.78 -16.99
CA GLN A 153 19.98 -2.37 -17.29
C GLN A 153 20.74 -1.42 -16.35
N ASP A 154 21.25 -0.34 -16.91
CA ASP A 154 21.74 0.80 -16.15
C ASP A 154 20.57 1.54 -15.50
N PRO A 155 20.49 1.64 -14.16
CA PRO A 155 19.40 2.29 -13.46
C PRO A 155 19.22 3.76 -13.84
N GLU A 156 20.33 4.48 -14.09
CA GLU A 156 20.31 5.88 -14.48
C GLU A 156 19.60 6.09 -15.82
N VAL A 157 19.76 5.17 -16.74
CA VAL A 157 19.14 5.22 -18.07
C VAL A 157 17.72 4.66 -18.03
N ALA A 158 17.55 3.46 -17.47
CA ALA A 158 16.27 2.73 -17.52
C ALA A 158 15.15 3.47 -16.79
N LEU A 159 15.44 4.04 -15.61
CA LEU A 159 14.42 4.75 -14.83
C LEU A 159 14.00 6.06 -15.52
N ARG A 160 14.96 6.85 -16.04
CA ARG A 160 14.65 8.10 -16.75
C ARG A 160 13.88 7.87 -18.04
N ASP A 161 14.27 6.87 -18.82
CA ASP A 161 13.56 6.52 -20.06
C ASP A 161 12.11 6.16 -19.76
N LEU A 162 11.88 5.23 -18.82
CA LEU A 162 10.52 4.87 -18.39
C LEU A 162 9.72 6.10 -17.95
N VAL A 163 10.28 6.90 -17.03
CA VAL A 163 9.56 8.04 -16.45
C VAL A 163 9.28 9.13 -17.49
N SER A 164 10.20 9.39 -18.40
CA SER A 164 9.99 10.34 -19.51
C SER A 164 8.81 9.93 -20.37
N ARG A 165 8.70 8.64 -20.73
CA ARG A 165 7.62 8.13 -21.60
C ARG A 165 6.28 8.10 -20.89
N VAL A 166 6.19 7.58 -19.66
CA VAL A 166 4.92 7.56 -18.93
C VAL A 166 4.44 8.96 -18.55
N LYS A 167 5.35 9.91 -18.30
CA LYS A 167 5.04 11.33 -18.11
C LYS A 167 4.42 11.94 -19.38
N ALA A 168 5.00 11.65 -20.56
CA ALA A 168 4.45 12.10 -21.83
C ALA A 168 3.08 11.48 -22.11
N ALA A 169 2.82 10.24 -21.64
CA ALA A 169 1.54 9.56 -21.70
C ALA A 169 0.50 10.08 -20.68
N GLY A 170 0.88 11.00 -19.79
CA GLY A 170 -0.03 11.66 -18.84
C GLY A 170 -0.19 10.96 -17.50
N THR A 171 0.80 10.16 -17.05
CA THR A 171 0.77 9.60 -15.69
C THR A 171 0.70 10.70 -14.63
N ASP A 172 -0.08 10.48 -13.58
CA ASP A 172 -0.24 11.46 -12.49
C ASP A 172 0.85 11.31 -11.41
N ALA A 173 1.39 10.11 -11.23
CA ALA A 173 2.44 9.83 -10.26
C ALA A 173 3.27 8.60 -10.64
N VAL A 174 4.52 8.58 -10.12
CA VAL A 174 5.38 7.40 -10.18
C VAL A 174 5.85 7.03 -8.77
N TRP A 175 5.58 5.80 -8.36
CA TRP A 175 6.07 5.22 -7.12
C TRP A 175 7.29 4.34 -7.41
N VAL A 176 8.46 4.74 -6.94
CA VAL A 176 9.73 4.08 -7.27
C VAL A 176 10.20 3.20 -6.11
N HIS A 177 10.24 1.88 -6.34
CA HIS A 177 11.00 0.99 -5.46
C HIS A 177 12.48 1.15 -5.81
N ALA A 178 13.24 1.77 -4.92
CA ALA A 178 14.62 2.20 -5.14
C ALA A 178 15.65 1.04 -5.19
N ARG A 179 15.27 -0.09 -5.81
CA ARG A 179 16.14 -1.25 -6.08
C ARG A 179 15.91 -1.75 -7.50
N LYS A 180 16.95 -2.26 -8.12
CA LYS A 180 16.80 -3.09 -9.34
C LYS A 180 16.01 -4.38 -9.02
N ALA A 181 15.44 -4.99 -10.03
CA ALA A 181 14.96 -6.36 -9.95
C ALA A 181 15.87 -7.29 -10.75
N TRP A 182 16.15 -8.47 -10.21
CA TRP A 182 16.74 -9.56 -10.94
C TRP A 182 15.65 -10.56 -11.28
N LEU A 183 15.41 -10.75 -12.58
CA LEU A 183 14.37 -11.65 -13.07
C LEU A 183 14.77 -13.11 -12.94
N GLN A 184 16.08 -13.39 -12.95
CA GLN A 184 16.65 -14.71 -12.75
C GLN A 184 17.55 -14.73 -11.53
N GLY A 185 17.61 -15.87 -10.85
CA GLY A 185 18.55 -16.12 -9.75
C GLY A 185 18.15 -15.58 -8.37
N LEU A 186 17.15 -14.73 -8.28
CA LEU A 186 16.62 -14.23 -7.00
C LEU A 186 15.09 -14.43 -6.90
N SER A 187 14.67 -14.98 -5.77
CA SER A 187 13.25 -15.04 -5.42
C SER A 187 12.65 -13.62 -5.25
N PRO A 188 11.33 -13.46 -5.29
CA PRO A 188 10.69 -12.18 -5.01
C PRO A 188 11.03 -11.60 -3.64
N LYS A 189 11.33 -12.43 -2.63
CA LYS A 189 11.78 -12.00 -1.31
C LYS A 189 13.19 -11.42 -1.38
N GLU A 190 14.12 -12.15 -1.97
CA GLU A 190 15.52 -11.72 -2.15
C GLU A 190 15.63 -10.45 -2.99
N ASN A 191 14.79 -10.28 -4.01
CA ASN A 191 14.68 -9.06 -4.80
C ASN A 191 14.26 -7.81 -4.00
N ARG A 192 13.78 -7.98 -2.76
CA ARG A 192 13.46 -6.88 -1.85
C ARG A 192 14.58 -6.58 -0.85
N ASP A 193 15.57 -7.46 -0.75
CA ASP A 193 16.61 -7.37 0.28
C ASP A 193 18.02 -7.26 -0.30
N ILE A 194 18.36 -8.06 -1.33
CA ILE A 194 19.73 -8.19 -1.85
C ILE A 194 20.16 -7.03 -2.76
N PRO A 195 19.40 -6.61 -3.79
CA PRO A 195 19.82 -5.49 -4.64
C PRO A 195 19.97 -4.23 -3.81
N PRO A 196 21.04 -3.43 -4.01
CA PRO A 196 21.24 -2.21 -3.23
C PRO A 196 20.12 -1.19 -3.44
N LEU A 197 19.86 -0.39 -2.41
CA LEU A 197 19.00 0.79 -2.49
C LEU A 197 19.74 1.96 -3.11
N ASP A 198 19.05 2.71 -3.95
CA ASP A 198 19.54 3.98 -4.49
C ASP A 198 18.44 5.06 -4.36
N TYR A 199 18.34 5.65 -3.18
CA TYR A 199 17.41 6.75 -2.92
C TYR A 199 17.84 8.04 -3.62
N ASP A 200 19.14 8.25 -3.78
CA ASP A 200 19.65 9.44 -4.42
C ASP A 200 19.31 9.52 -5.90
N LEU A 201 19.25 8.38 -6.59
CA LEU A 201 18.73 8.33 -7.95
C LEU A 201 17.26 8.79 -8.01
N VAL A 202 16.43 8.37 -7.04
CA VAL A 202 15.02 8.78 -6.97
C VAL A 202 14.90 10.29 -6.70
N ARG A 203 15.75 10.85 -5.83
CA ARG A 203 15.80 12.30 -5.55
C ARG A 203 16.24 13.10 -6.78
N ARG A 204 17.28 12.64 -7.50
CA ARG A 204 17.70 13.26 -8.77
C ARG A 204 16.58 13.23 -9.81
N LEU A 205 15.90 12.09 -9.93
CA LEU A 205 14.73 11.96 -10.83
C LEU A 205 13.65 12.99 -10.51
N LYS A 206 13.33 13.20 -9.21
CA LYS A 206 12.35 14.22 -8.79
C LYS A 206 12.83 15.63 -9.12
N ALA A 207 14.09 15.94 -8.89
CA ALA A 207 14.65 17.26 -9.23
C ALA A 207 14.57 17.56 -10.74
N GLU A 208 14.76 16.54 -11.57
CA GLU A 208 14.59 16.61 -13.04
C GLU A 208 13.11 16.71 -13.47
N ASN A 209 12.18 16.30 -12.61
CA ASN A 209 10.74 16.28 -12.88
C ASN A 209 9.91 16.97 -11.78
N PRO A 210 10.13 18.29 -11.53
CA PRO A 210 9.55 18.99 -10.39
C PRO A 210 8.01 18.96 -10.36
N ASN A 211 7.36 18.91 -11.52
CA ASN A 211 5.90 18.92 -11.66
C ASN A 211 5.25 17.53 -11.70
N LEU A 212 6.02 16.44 -11.62
CA LEU A 212 5.51 15.09 -11.54
C LEU A 212 5.62 14.60 -10.09
N PHE A 213 4.55 14.01 -9.56
CA PHE A 213 4.61 13.35 -8.25
C PHE A 213 5.54 12.13 -8.31
N ILE A 214 6.56 12.12 -7.47
CA ILE A 214 7.48 10.98 -7.32
C ILE A 214 7.54 10.57 -5.86
N GLY A 215 7.08 9.34 -5.60
CA GLY A 215 7.06 8.73 -4.28
C GLY A 215 8.10 7.62 -4.14
N LEU A 216 8.69 7.53 -2.94
CA LEU A 216 9.73 6.57 -2.58
C LEU A 216 9.15 5.29 -1.99
N ASN A 217 9.68 4.15 -2.40
CA ASN A 217 9.43 2.85 -1.79
C ASN A 217 10.72 2.02 -1.70
N GLY A 218 10.76 1.08 -0.78
CA GLY A 218 11.86 0.12 -0.60
C GLY A 218 12.73 0.40 0.61
N GLY A 219 12.98 -0.61 1.43
CA GLY A 219 13.89 -0.55 2.58
C GLY A 219 13.43 0.31 3.77
N LEU A 220 12.27 0.93 3.70
CA LEU A 220 11.73 1.75 4.79
C LEU A 220 11.12 0.87 5.87
N HIS A 221 11.59 1.03 7.12
CA HIS A 221 11.23 0.18 8.26
C HIS A 221 10.47 0.91 9.36
N SER A 222 10.56 2.23 9.43
CA SER A 222 9.88 3.07 10.41
C SER A 222 9.31 4.33 9.80
N LEU A 223 8.42 4.99 10.52
CA LEU A 223 7.83 6.25 10.07
C LEU A 223 8.86 7.39 10.14
N SER A 224 9.74 7.41 11.14
CA SER A 224 10.84 8.38 11.25
C SER A 224 11.80 8.28 10.06
N GLN A 225 12.24 7.07 9.73
CA GLN A 225 13.08 6.85 8.54
C GLN A 225 12.33 7.25 7.25
N ALA A 226 11.04 6.94 7.15
CA ALA A 226 10.25 7.31 5.98
C ALA A 226 10.17 8.82 5.78
N VAL A 227 10.02 9.59 6.85
CA VAL A 227 10.02 11.06 6.82
C VAL A 227 11.40 11.60 6.45
N GLU A 228 12.47 11.06 7.02
CA GLU A 228 13.84 11.45 6.71
C GLU A 228 14.17 11.21 5.23
N GLU A 229 13.90 10.01 4.73
CA GLU A 229 14.23 9.63 3.34
C GLU A 229 13.30 10.26 2.30
N MET A 230 12.18 10.84 2.72
CA MET A 230 11.26 11.56 1.84
C MET A 230 11.77 12.96 1.45
N ASP A 231 12.85 13.43 2.05
CA ASP A 231 13.38 14.75 1.72
C ASP A 231 13.64 14.89 0.21
N GLY A 232 13.16 16.00 -0.36
CA GLY A 232 13.18 16.24 -1.79
C GLY A 232 12.16 15.44 -2.63
N LEU A 233 11.30 14.60 -2.04
CA LEU A 233 10.29 13.78 -2.71
C LEU A 233 8.87 14.19 -2.30
N ASP A 234 7.85 13.64 -2.98
CA ASP A 234 6.45 14.02 -2.75
C ASP A 234 5.70 13.04 -1.83
N GLY A 235 6.25 11.86 -1.60
CA GLY A 235 5.63 10.89 -0.72
C GLY A 235 6.46 9.64 -0.48
N VAL A 236 5.97 8.82 0.45
CA VAL A 236 6.60 7.55 0.83
C VAL A 236 5.59 6.42 0.84
N MET A 237 6.06 5.23 0.49
CA MET A 237 5.25 4.02 0.48
C MET A 237 5.93 2.93 1.31
N LEU A 238 5.28 2.48 2.38
CA LEU A 238 5.74 1.38 3.21
C LEU A 238 5.07 0.06 2.78
N GLY A 239 5.86 -0.99 2.71
CA GLY A 239 5.35 -2.34 2.45
C GLY A 239 5.40 -3.21 3.71
N ARG A 240 6.42 -4.03 3.81
CA ARG A 240 6.56 -5.04 4.88
C ARG A 240 6.49 -4.44 6.29
N ALA A 241 7.04 -3.27 6.52
CA ALA A 241 6.98 -2.60 7.81
C ALA A 241 5.52 -2.34 8.23
N ALA A 242 4.69 -1.78 7.34
CA ALA A 242 3.29 -1.51 7.63
C ALA A 242 2.46 -2.77 7.91
N TYR A 243 2.91 -3.94 7.45
CA TYR A 243 2.24 -5.21 7.71
C TYR A 243 2.79 -5.92 8.96
N GLN A 244 4.11 -5.99 9.11
CA GLN A 244 4.79 -6.74 10.16
C GLN A 244 4.84 -6.00 11.49
N ASP A 245 4.85 -4.67 11.46
CA ASP A 245 4.72 -3.77 12.60
C ASP A 245 3.67 -2.71 12.30
N SER A 246 2.40 -3.12 12.37
CA SER A 246 1.28 -2.26 11.96
C SER A 246 1.12 -1.02 12.85
N CYS A 247 1.76 -0.96 14.02
CA CYS A 247 1.79 0.24 14.86
C CYS A 247 2.41 1.44 14.14
N VAL A 248 3.26 1.24 13.12
CA VAL A 248 3.79 2.33 12.29
C VAL A 248 2.69 3.17 11.64
N LEU A 249 1.50 2.60 11.41
CA LEU A 249 0.38 3.31 10.80
C LEU A 249 -0.30 4.30 11.74
N THR A 250 -0.17 4.14 13.05
CA THR A 250 -0.86 5.01 14.03
C THR A 250 -0.35 6.45 14.04
N GLY A 251 0.90 6.69 13.62
CA GLY A 251 1.48 8.03 13.52
C GLY A 251 1.30 8.70 12.16
N VAL A 252 0.68 8.01 11.19
CA VAL A 252 0.57 8.54 9.82
C VAL A 252 -0.29 9.79 9.77
N ASP A 253 -1.43 9.80 10.46
CA ASP A 253 -2.39 10.91 10.41
C ASP A 253 -1.84 12.21 11.02
N GLU A 254 -0.83 12.10 11.88
CA GLU A 254 -0.15 13.24 12.48
C GLU A 254 0.86 13.90 11.52
N LEU A 255 1.42 13.13 10.59
CA LEU A 255 2.52 13.56 9.71
C LEU A 255 2.07 13.81 8.26
N PHE A 256 0.99 13.14 7.84
CA PHE A 256 0.53 13.18 6.47
C PHE A 256 -0.96 13.57 6.42
N PRO A 257 -1.31 14.59 5.63
CA PRO A 257 -2.71 14.93 5.42
C PRO A 257 -3.44 13.87 4.60
N HIS A 258 -4.76 13.88 4.68
CA HIS A 258 -5.58 12.96 3.88
C HIS A 258 -5.46 13.30 2.39
N PRO A 259 -5.15 12.33 1.50
CA PRO A 259 -4.86 12.62 0.10
C PRO A 259 -6.02 13.29 -0.66
N LEU A 260 -7.26 12.94 -0.34
CA LEU A 260 -8.44 13.48 -1.01
C LEU A 260 -9.06 14.68 -0.28
N LEU A 261 -8.98 14.72 1.05
CA LEU A 261 -9.63 15.77 1.86
C LEU A 261 -8.67 16.90 2.24
N GLY A 262 -7.37 16.66 2.13
CA GLY A 262 -6.35 17.58 2.62
C GLY A 262 -6.29 17.60 4.15
N GLY A 263 -5.78 18.68 4.71
CA GLY A 263 -5.56 18.87 6.14
C GLY A 263 -4.17 19.41 6.42
N GLN A 264 -3.87 19.66 7.69
CA GLN A 264 -2.53 20.06 8.12
C GLN A 264 -1.98 18.99 9.05
N PRO A 265 -0.72 18.56 8.88
CA PRO A 265 -0.05 17.69 9.84
C PRO A 265 0.03 18.36 11.21
N SER A 266 -0.24 17.59 12.27
CA SER A 266 -0.15 18.09 13.65
C SER A 266 1.26 17.97 14.24
N GLY A 267 2.17 17.29 13.53
CA GLY A 267 3.47 16.89 14.03
C GLY A 267 3.41 15.59 14.84
N MET A 268 4.52 14.88 14.88
CA MET A 268 4.59 13.60 15.59
C MET A 268 4.47 13.85 17.10
N SER A 269 3.42 13.33 17.71
CA SER A 269 3.24 13.29 19.16
C SER A 269 4.03 12.11 19.78
N SER A 270 3.56 11.57 20.83
CA SER A 270 4.12 10.37 21.45
C SER A 270 3.87 9.14 20.60
N GLY A 271 4.80 8.17 20.61
CA GLY A 271 4.69 6.92 19.84
C GLY A 271 3.46 6.05 20.23
N PRO A 272 3.25 4.92 19.55
CA PRO A 272 2.04 4.08 19.70
C PRO A 272 1.81 3.56 21.13
N GLN A 273 2.86 3.48 21.94
CA GLN A 273 2.76 3.08 23.34
C GLN A 273 2.05 4.13 24.22
N ALA A 274 2.03 5.39 23.83
CA ALA A 274 1.36 6.46 24.56
C ALA A 274 -0.10 6.67 24.13
N LEU A 275 -0.59 5.95 23.10
CA LEU A 275 -1.98 6.03 22.70
C LEU A 275 -2.89 5.51 23.83
N PRO A 276 -4.02 6.19 24.14
CA PRO A 276 -4.89 5.81 25.24
C PRO A 276 -5.53 4.43 25.02
N VAL A 277 -5.87 3.75 26.09
CA VAL A 277 -6.56 2.44 26.06
C VAL A 277 -7.81 2.50 25.16
N ALA A 278 -8.60 3.57 25.27
CA ALA A 278 -9.82 3.78 24.48
C ALA A 278 -9.56 3.74 22.94
N TYR A 279 -8.39 4.19 22.47
CA TYR A 279 -8.00 4.09 21.07
C TYR A 279 -7.91 2.61 20.63
N TRP A 280 -7.22 1.80 21.44
CA TRP A 280 -7.07 0.38 21.13
C TRP A 280 -8.38 -0.41 21.26
N GLU A 281 -9.24 0.01 22.19
CA GLU A 281 -10.59 -0.55 22.31
C GLU A 281 -11.43 -0.26 21.07
N ALA A 282 -11.36 0.94 20.51
CA ALA A 282 -12.03 1.28 19.27
C ALA A 282 -11.51 0.43 18.09
N VAL A 283 -10.19 0.22 17.98
CA VAL A 283 -9.59 -0.68 16.98
C VAL A 283 -10.09 -2.11 17.15
N ARG A 284 -10.10 -2.62 18.40
CA ARG A 284 -10.66 -3.94 18.74
C ARG A 284 -12.10 -4.10 18.25
N ASP A 285 -12.95 -3.14 18.64
CA ASP A 285 -14.39 -3.21 18.39
C ASP A 285 -14.70 -3.12 16.89
N GLY A 286 -14.00 -2.25 16.16
CA GLY A 286 -14.08 -2.17 14.70
C GLY A 286 -13.70 -3.49 14.02
N MET A 287 -12.63 -4.13 14.48
CA MET A 287 -12.18 -5.41 13.90
C MET A 287 -13.08 -6.59 14.31
N MET A 288 -13.67 -6.55 15.49
CA MET A 288 -14.68 -7.55 15.91
C MET A 288 -15.93 -7.46 15.05
N ALA A 289 -16.44 -6.26 14.80
CA ALA A 289 -17.59 -6.01 13.94
C ALA A 289 -17.31 -6.54 12.51
N TYR A 290 -16.17 -6.18 11.94
CA TYR A 290 -15.77 -6.65 10.61
C TYR A 290 -15.61 -8.17 10.56
N ALA A 291 -15.01 -8.79 11.58
CA ALA A 291 -14.88 -10.25 11.66
C ALA A 291 -16.26 -10.94 11.69
N GLY A 292 -17.23 -10.35 12.40
CA GLY A 292 -18.63 -10.81 12.41
C GLY A 292 -19.24 -10.81 11.01
N GLU A 293 -19.04 -9.73 10.25
CA GLU A 293 -19.49 -9.64 8.85
C GLU A 293 -18.82 -10.67 7.94
N VAL A 294 -17.51 -10.89 8.09
CA VAL A 294 -16.78 -11.90 7.32
C VAL A 294 -17.34 -13.29 7.59
N ILE A 295 -17.62 -13.62 8.85
CA ILE A 295 -18.23 -14.91 9.25
C ILE A 295 -19.67 -15.03 8.68
N ALA A 296 -20.47 -13.98 8.77
CA ALA A 296 -21.83 -13.97 8.23
C ALA A 296 -21.88 -14.22 6.71
N ARG A 297 -20.79 -13.84 5.99
CA ARG A 297 -20.62 -14.12 4.56
C ARG A 297 -19.96 -15.50 4.28
N GLY A 298 -19.84 -16.37 5.28
CA GLY A 298 -19.25 -17.72 5.16
C GLY A 298 -17.73 -17.77 5.26
N GLY A 299 -17.09 -16.67 5.64
CA GLY A 299 -15.65 -16.61 5.91
C GLY A 299 -15.29 -17.14 7.31
N ARG A 300 -14.04 -16.98 7.71
CA ARG A 300 -13.52 -17.41 9.01
C ARG A 300 -12.80 -16.25 9.68
N VAL A 301 -12.86 -16.17 11.02
CA VAL A 301 -12.16 -15.14 11.78
C VAL A 301 -10.65 -15.15 11.50
N ALA A 302 -10.06 -16.31 11.23
CA ALA A 302 -8.63 -16.44 10.86
C ALA A 302 -8.25 -15.66 9.59
N HIS A 303 -9.18 -15.43 8.66
CA HIS A 303 -8.92 -14.61 7.47
C HIS A 303 -8.69 -13.13 7.84
N VAL A 304 -9.24 -12.68 8.96
CA VAL A 304 -9.09 -11.33 9.50
C VAL A 304 -7.86 -11.25 10.41
N THR A 305 -7.79 -12.15 11.40
CA THR A 305 -6.77 -12.08 12.46
C THR A 305 -5.35 -12.27 11.98
N ARG A 306 -5.13 -12.98 10.85
CA ARG A 306 -3.79 -13.16 10.27
C ARG A 306 -3.09 -11.83 9.96
N HIS A 307 -3.84 -10.78 9.67
CA HIS A 307 -3.32 -9.45 9.35
C HIS A 307 -3.01 -8.62 10.59
N MET A 308 -3.58 -8.98 11.73
CA MET A 308 -3.44 -8.23 12.97
C MET A 308 -2.25 -8.67 13.84
N VAL A 309 -1.62 -9.80 13.50
CA VAL A 309 -0.57 -10.45 14.32
C VAL A 309 0.62 -9.54 14.63
N GLY A 310 0.92 -8.58 13.74
CA GLY A 310 2.02 -7.61 13.89
C GLY A 310 1.69 -6.37 14.73
N LEU A 311 0.45 -6.18 15.20
CA LEU A 311 0.00 -4.92 15.76
C LEU A 311 0.80 -4.48 17.00
N PHE A 312 0.97 -5.34 17.98
CA PHE A 312 1.58 -4.97 19.25
C PHE A 312 3.03 -5.45 19.39
N GLN A 313 3.83 -5.32 18.33
CA GLN A 313 5.24 -5.69 18.43
C GLN A 313 5.96 -4.80 19.46
N GLY A 314 6.67 -5.45 20.40
CA GLY A 314 7.39 -4.75 21.47
C GLY A 314 6.53 -4.32 22.68
N PHE A 315 5.22 -4.56 22.67
CA PHE A 315 4.37 -4.26 23.82
C PHE A 315 4.37 -5.38 24.88
N PRO A 316 4.18 -5.07 26.17
CA PRO A 316 3.82 -6.07 27.17
C PRO A 316 2.58 -6.86 26.73
N GLY A 317 2.57 -8.18 26.92
CA GLY A 317 1.46 -9.03 26.48
C GLY A 317 1.46 -9.44 25.00
N ALA A 318 2.29 -8.84 24.14
CA ALA A 318 2.34 -9.10 22.71
C ALA A 318 2.54 -10.59 22.31
N ARG A 319 3.29 -11.35 23.11
CA ARG A 319 3.46 -12.81 22.88
C ARG A 319 2.13 -13.54 22.98
N ARG A 320 1.36 -13.23 24.02
CA ARG A 320 0.03 -13.86 24.25
C ARG A 320 -0.97 -13.41 23.20
N TYR A 321 -0.96 -12.13 22.84
CA TYR A 321 -1.74 -11.58 21.73
C TYR A 321 -1.53 -12.39 20.44
N ARG A 322 -0.29 -12.53 20.00
CA ARG A 322 0.03 -13.29 18.79
C ARG A 322 -0.39 -14.76 18.88
N GLN A 323 -0.20 -15.39 20.04
CA GLN A 323 -0.60 -16.78 20.26
C GLN A 323 -2.11 -16.95 20.08
N ILE A 324 -2.92 -16.07 20.66
CA ILE A 324 -4.38 -16.13 20.56
C ILE A 324 -4.81 -15.97 19.08
N LEU A 325 -4.31 -14.93 18.39
CA LEU A 325 -4.69 -14.66 17.01
C LEU A 325 -4.25 -15.74 16.02
N SER A 326 -3.15 -16.45 16.27
CA SER A 326 -2.64 -17.47 15.37
C SER A 326 -3.16 -18.89 15.70
N ALA A 327 -3.40 -19.20 16.97
CA ALA A 327 -3.82 -20.54 17.38
C ALA A 327 -5.33 -20.63 17.64
N ASP A 328 -5.91 -19.70 18.42
CA ASP A 328 -7.32 -19.79 18.79
C ASP A 328 -8.25 -19.42 17.63
N ALA A 329 -7.87 -18.48 16.79
CA ALA A 329 -8.63 -18.10 15.60
C ALA A 329 -8.75 -19.21 14.54
N THR A 330 -7.91 -20.23 14.60
CA THR A 330 -7.96 -21.36 13.64
C THR A 330 -8.87 -22.50 14.10
N LYS A 331 -9.32 -22.48 15.36
CA LYS A 331 -10.20 -23.50 15.92
C LYS A 331 -11.57 -23.51 15.23
N PRO A 332 -12.22 -24.68 15.11
CA PRO A 332 -13.59 -24.74 14.63
C PRO A 332 -14.53 -23.91 15.51
N GLY A 333 -15.38 -23.10 14.88
CA GLY A 333 -16.35 -22.25 15.57
C GLY A 333 -15.77 -20.98 16.22
N ALA A 334 -14.48 -20.67 16.02
CA ALA A 334 -13.89 -19.44 16.52
C ALA A 334 -14.58 -18.21 15.91
N GLY A 335 -14.99 -17.29 16.78
CA GLY A 335 -15.70 -16.06 16.44
C GLY A 335 -14.90 -14.80 16.76
N PRO A 336 -15.56 -13.61 16.68
CA PRO A 336 -14.91 -12.31 16.95
C PRO A 336 -14.36 -12.18 18.37
N GLU A 337 -14.86 -12.97 19.34
CA GLU A 337 -14.39 -12.98 20.72
C GLU A 337 -12.89 -13.31 20.86
N VAL A 338 -12.30 -13.99 19.87
CA VAL A 338 -10.86 -14.26 19.81
C VAL A 338 -10.08 -12.95 19.71
N ILE A 339 -10.59 -11.95 18.99
CA ILE A 339 -9.99 -10.61 18.89
C ILE A 339 -10.06 -9.93 20.25
N ALA A 340 -11.21 -9.95 20.92
CA ALA A 340 -11.35 -9.36 22.24
C ALA A 340 -10.38 -9.98 23.26
N ALA A 341 -10.24 -11.31 23.29
CA ALA A 341 -9.31 -12.02 24.15
C ALA A 341 -7.83 -11.66 23.86
N ALA A 342 -7.49 -11.48 22.59
CA ALA A 342 -6.13 -11.07 22.20
C ALA A 342 -5.82 -9.65 22.69
N PHE A 343 -6.71 -8.67 22.46
CA PHE A 343 -6.51 -7.30 22.93
C PHE A 343 -6.47 -7.22 24.46
N ALA A 344 -7.31 -7.97 25.17
CA ALA A 344 -7.29 -8.02 26.63
C ALA A 344 -5.91 -8.43 27.19
N ALA A 345 -5.19 -9.32 26.52
CA ALA A 345 -3.85 -9.74 26.94
C ALA A 345 -2.81 -8.61 26.90
N VAL A 346 -2.99 -7.61 26.05
CA VAL A 346 -2.10 -6.44 25.98
C VAL A 346 -2.61 -5.31 26.88
N LEU A 347 -3.90 -5.03 26.85
CA LEU A 347 -4.49 -3.90 27.58
C LEU A 347 -4.45 -4.13 29.11
N ALA A 348 -4.64 -5.37 29.59
CA ALA A 348 -4.49 -5.71 31.00
C ALA A 348 -3.05 -5.48 31.49
N ALA A 349 -2.05 -5.90 30.72
CA ALA A 349 -0.65 -5.70 31.06
C ALA A 349 -0.24 -4.21 31.11
N ARG A 350 -0.91 -3.35 30.34
CA ARG A 350 -0.70 -1.89 30.40
C ARG A 350 -1.32 -1.25 31.65
N GLY A 351 -2.54 -1.66 32.00
CA GLY A 351 -3.21 -1.15 33.20
C GLY A 351 -2.43 -1.48 34.50
N GLU A 352 -1.71 -2.59 34.54
CA GLU A 352 -0.83 -2.94 35.66
C GLU A 352 0.41 -2.03 35.75
N VAL A 353 0.95 -1.58 34.61
CA VAL A 353 2.09 -0.65 34.57
C VAL A 353 1.65 0.76 34.93
N GLU A 354 0.55 1.25 34.36
CA GLU A 354 -0.02 2.58 34.69
C GLU A 354 -0.46 2.71 36.14
N ALA A 355 -0.83 1.60 36.80
CA ALA A 355 -1.20 1.59 38.22
C ALA A 355 0.01 1.50 39.17
N ALA A 356 1.20 1.19 38.66
CA ALA A 356 2.45 1.05 39.42
C ALA A 356 3.35 2.30 39.33
N GLU A 357 3.07 3.23 38.43
CA GLU A 357 3.68 4.56 38.32
C GLU A 357 2.87 5.62 39.11
#